data_a400874dfaedc7ebe7afa4b8970d0da0
#
_entry.id   a400874dfaedc7ebe7afa4b8970d0da0
#
_cell.length_a   1.000
_cell.length_b   1.000
_cell.length_c   1.000
_cell.angle_alpha   90.00
_cell.angle_beta   90.00
_cell.angle_gamma   90.00
#
_symmetry.space_group_name_H-M   'P 1'
#
loop_
_entity.id
_entity.type
_entity.pdbx_description
1 polymer ?
#
loop_
_entity_poly.entity_id
_entity_poly.type
_entity_poly.pdbx_seq_one_letter_code
_entity_poly.pdbx_strand_id
1 'polypeptide(L)'
;MVRSDHQGAMAAGRRIRLIAQHTLAEAVHLRLTFGLGLMSAVLIGAAYSLRQFNFGGAELRFISDFGLGALGLGGGLLAALVTAQLFFQDLETQAIYAVLTRPGQRWEYIAGKFIGVAALLALFFAVLSLLLVGLLQARAVGLGAVGVRWEILLYASGLLWLKSTLIAAMTLFVGTYARSALFTSCLGLLLATVGQLQAWAQQSSWDWLRVWPNLALFDAQSALAISQIPSASWMIGTLGYWVAYVALFNGLAAYIFQRREI
;
A
#
# COMPACT_ATOMS: atom_id res chain seq x y z
N MET A 1 2.66 2.36 40.66
CA MET A 1 2.86 1.43 39.51
C MET A 1 2.20 1.94 38.23
N VAL A 2 0.96 2.46 38.22
CA VAL A 2 0.23 2.94 37.01
C VAL A 2 0.86 4.17 36.32
N ARG A 3 1.59 5.03 37.04
CA ARG A 3 2.18 6.28 36.49
C ARG A 3 3.44 6.06 35.67
N SER A 4 4.18 4.96 35.91
CA SER A 4 5.39 4.59 35.16
C SER A 4 5.06 4.02 33.77
N ASP A 5 3.93 3.30 33.63
CA ASP A 5 3.52 2.68 32.38
C ASP A 5 3.04 3.72 31.36
N HIS A 6 2.36 4.79 31.79
CA HIS A 6 1.96 5.88 30.91
C HIS A 6 3.14 6.69 30.36
N GLN A 7 4.19 6.89 31.15
CA GLN A 7 5.41 7.57 30.68
C GLN A 7 6.19 6.70 29.68
N GLY A 8 6.25 5.39 29.90
CA GLY A 8 6.85 4.44 28.97
C GLY A 8 6.12 4.39 27.62
N ALA A 9 4.78 4.33 27.63
CA ALA A 9 3.96 4.29 26.44
C ALA A 9 4.03 5.60 25.61
N MET A 10 4.03 6.75 26.28
CA MET A 10 4.22 8.05 25.59
C MET A 10 5.61 8.19 24.98
N ALA A 11 6.64 7.66 25.63
CA ALA A 11 8.00 7.63 25.10
C ALA A 11 8.11 6.69 23.89
N ALA A 12 7.45 5.53 23.90
CA ALA A 12 7.38 4.59 22.77
C ALA A 12 6.68 5.21 21.57
N GLY A 13 5.52 5.84 21.75
CA GLY A 13 4.79 6.51 20.68
C GLY A 13 5.59 7.64 20.03
N ARG A 14 6.33 8.43 20.82
CA ARG A 14 7.22 9.48 20.29
C ARG A 14 8.35 8.88 19.43
N ARG A 15 8.94 7.77 19.85
CA ARG A 15 10.01 7.08 19.09
C ARG A 15 9.49 6.52 17.78
N ILE A 16 8.35 5.83 17.79
CA ILE A 16 7.69 5.31 16.59
C ILE A 16 7.41 6.45 15.59
N ARG A 17 6.89 7.58 16.07
CA ARG A 17 6.65 8.75 15.23
C ARG A 17 7.91 9.32 14.60
N LEU A 18 9.00 9.42 15.35
CA LEU A 18 10.29 9.91 14.84
C LEU A 18 10.85 8.97 13.77
N ILE A 19 10.78 7.65 13.98
CA ILE A 19 11.20 6.66 12.99
C ILE A 19 10.33 6.77 11.73
N ALA A 20 9.02 6.89 11.89
CA ALA A 20 8.10 7.03 10.76
C ALA A 20 8.36 8.30 9.94
N GLN A 21 8.62 9.44 10.60
CA GLN A 21 8.96 10.69 9.94
C GLN A 21 10.28 10.60 9.17
N HIS A 22 11.31 9.99 9.77
CA HIS A 22 12.58 9.75 9.10
C HIS A 22 12.40 8.85 7.88
N THR A 23 11.69 7.73 8.04
CA THR A 23 11.39 6.80 6.95
C THR A 23 10.62 7.48 5.81
N LEU A 24 9.63 8.32 6.13
CA LEU A 24 8.88 9.07 5.12
C LEU A 24 9.78 10.05 4.37
N ALA A 25 10.60 10.83 5.09
CA ALA A 25 11.51 11.79 4.48
C ALA A 25 12.50 11.10 3.54
N GLU A 26 13.09 10.00 3.98
CA GLU A 26 13.99 9.18 3.17
C GLU A 26 13.29 8.61 1.94
N ALA A 27 12.10 8.02 2.12
CA ALA A 27 11.30 7.41 1.07
C ALA A 27 10.91 8.38 -0.05
N VAL A 28 10.57 9.62 0.28
CA VAL A 28 10.21 10.65 -0.70
C VAL A 28 11.41 11.03 -1.58
N HIS A 29 12.63 11.01 -1.03
CA HIS A 29 13.85 11.35 -1.77
C HIS A 29 14.43 10.19 -2.58
N LEU A 30 13.88 8.98 -2.46
CA LEU A 30 14.32 7.85 -3.28
C LEU A 30 13.98 8.08 -4.76
N ARG A 31 14.97 7.85 -5.62
CA ARG A 31 14.78 7.92 -7.09
C ARG A 31 13.68 6.98 -7.58
N LEU A 32 13.53 5.81 -6.93
CA LEU A 32 12.47 4.83 -7.22
C LEU A 32 11.08 5.40 -6.97
N THR A 33 10.87 6.10 -5.86
CA THR A 33 9.58 6.72 -5.51
C THR A 33 9.16 7.72 -6.57
N PHE A 34 10.09 8.60 -6.97
CA PHE A 34 9.85 9.58 -8.03
C PHE A 34 9.60 8.90 -9.38
N GLY A 35 10.40 7.91 -9.76
CA GLY A 35 10.26 7.17 -11.01
C GLY A 35 8.93 6.44 -11.14
N LEU A 36 8.50 5.73 -10.09
CA LEU A 36 7.22 5.03 -10.05
C LEU A 36 6.03 6.01 -10.02
N GLY A 37 6.17 7.14 -9.32
CA GLY A 37 5.18 8.21 -9.31
C GLY A 37 4.98 8.81 -10.69
N LEU A 38 6.08 9.15 -11.37
CA LEU A 38 6.06 9.67 -12.73
C LEU A 38 5.48 8.65 -13.72
N MET A 39 5.89 7.38 -13.64
CA MET A 39 5.36 6.31 -14.49
C MET A 39 3.84 6.18 -14.32
N SER A 40 3.34 6.17 -13.09
CA SER A 40 1.90 6.08 -12.83
C SER A 40 1.15 7.31 -13.32
N ALA A 41 1.71 8.51 -13.16
CA ALA A 41 1.14 9.75 -13.70
C ALA A 41 1.09 9.75 -15.24
N VAL A 42 2.15 9.25 -15.90
CA VAL A 42 2.19 9.09 -17.36
C VAL A 42 1.14 8.08 -17.83
N LEU A 43 0.96 6.95 -17.13
CA LEU A 43 -0.07 5.97 -17.47
C LEU A 43 -1.48 6.55 -17.33
N ILE A 44 -1.75 7.33 -16.27
CA ILE A 44 -3.02 8.04 -16.10
C ILE A 44 -3.22 9.06 -17.23
N GLY A 45 -2.19 9.81 -17.60
CA GLY A 45 -2.23 10.73 -18.74
C GLY A 45 -2.42 10.02 -20.10
N ALA A 46 -1.83 8.83 -20.27
CA ALA A 46 -2.01 8.01 -21.47
C ALA A 46 -3.47 7.56 -21.62
N ALA A 47 -4.17 7.23 -20.52
CA ALA A 47 -5.60 6.91 -20.55
C ALA A 47 -6.43 8.04 -21.20
N TYR A 48 -6.07 9.30 -20.92
CA TYR A 48 -6.71 10.46 -21.53
C TYR A 48 -6.40 10.57 -23.05
N SER A 49 -5.21 10.17 -23.47
CA SER A 49 -4.80 10.21 -24.89
C SER A 49 -5.46 9.11 -25.73
N LEU A 50 -5.79 7.96 -25.12
CA LEU A 50 -6.46 6.82 -25.77
C LEU A 50 -7.92 7.09 -26.17
N ARG A 51 -8.45 8.29 -25.90
CA ARG A 51 -9.79 8.77 -26.28
C ARG A 51 -10.11 8.66 -27.77
N GLN A 52 -9.08 8.55 -28.63
CA GLN A 52 -9.24 8.43 -30.10
C GLN A 52 -9.86 7.09 -30.51
N PHE A 53 -9.82 6.09 -29.65
CA PHE A 53 -10.54 4.84 -29.84
C PHE A 53 -12.02 5.06 -29.47
N ASN A 54 -12.90 4.81 -30.42
CA ASN A 54 -14.35 5.01 -30.24
C ASN A 54 -14.93 3.94 -29.29
N PHE A 55 -15.08 4.27 -28.02
CA PHE A 55 -15.60 3.37 -26.98
C PHE A 55 -17.14 3.40 -26.85
N GLY A 56 -17.87 3.90 -27.85
CA GLY A 56 -19.34 3.86 -27.88
C GLY A 56 -20.02 4.53 -26.65
N GLY A 57 -19.46 5.64 -26.15
CA GLY A 57 -20.00 6.36 -24.97
C GLY A 57 -19.46 5.90 -23.60
N ALA A 58 -18.65 4.84 -23.54
CA ALA A 58 -18.04 4.36 -22.28
C ALA A 58 -16.66 4.98 -21.96
N GLU A 59 -16.31 6.10 -22.60
CA GLU A 59 -14.98 6.72 -22.50
C GLU A 59 -14.59 7.07 -21.05
N LEU A 60 -15.49 7.71 -20.29
CA LEU A 60 -15.21 8.08 -18.89
C LEU A 60 -14.98 6.85 -18.00
N ARG A 61 -15.72 5.78 -18.26
CA ARG A 61 -15.54 4.52 -17.52
C ARG A 61 -14.18 3.89 -17.85
N PHE A 62 -13.80 3.87 -19.12
CA PHE A 62 -12.49 3.37 -19.55
C PHE A 62 -11.34 4.15 -18.89
N ILE A 63 -11.40 5.50 -18.87
CA ILE A 63 -10.37 6.33 -18.23
C ILE A 63 -10.31 6.07 -16.73
N SER A 64 -11.46 5.89 -16.05
CA SER A 64 -11.49 5.59 -14.63
C SER A 64 -10.91 4.20 -14.32
N ASP A 65 -11.29 3.16 -15.08
CA ASP A 65 -10.81 1.79 -14.88
C ASP A 65 -9.30 1.69 -15.15
N PHE A 66 -8.83 2.26 -16.24
CA PHE A 66 -7.41 2.29 -16.59
C PHE A 66 -6.59 3.10 -15.56
N GLY A 67 -7.10 4.26 -15.16
CA GLY A 67 -6.44 5.12 -14.17
C GLY A 67 -6.33 4.45 -12.81
N LEU A 68 -7.36 3.78 -12.32
CA LEU A 68 -7.31 3.00 -11.08
C LEU A 68 -6.41 1.77 -11.22
N GLY A 69 -6.37 1.14 -12.39
CA GLY A 69 -5.41 0.08 -12.69
C GLY A 69 -3.96 0.56 -12.60
N ALA A 70 -3.66 1.74 -13.16
CA ALA A 70 -2.34 2.37 -13.07
C ALA A 70 -1.97 2.73 -11.63
N LEU A 71 -2.92 3.25 -10.85
CA LEU A 71 -2.77 3.50 -9.41
C LEU A 71 -2.45 2.21 -8.63
N GLY A 72 -3.20 1.15 -8.90
CA GLY A 72 -3.01 -0.15 -8.22
C GLY A 72 -1.66 -0.78 -8.54
N LEU A 73 -1.26 -0.77 -9.81
CA LEU A 73 0.06 -1.25 -10.24
C LEU A 73 1.19 -0.43 -9.62
N GLY A 74 1.14 0.90 -9.77
CA GLY A 74 2.16 1.79 -9.23
C GLY A 74 2.26 1.69 -7.71
N GLY A 75 1.13 1.67 -7.01
CA GLY A 75 1.07 1.53 -5.54
C GLY A 75 1.60 0.18 -5.06
N GLY A 76 1.28 -0.92 -5.75
CA GLY A 76 1.77 -2.26 -5.42
C GLY A 76 3.29 -2.39 -5.63
N LEU A 77 3.81 -1.88 -6.76
CA LEU A 77 5.24 -1.84 -7.03
C LEU A 77 5.97 -0.94 -6.02
N LEU A 78 5.43 0.24 -5.75
CA LEU A 78 6.00 1.17 -4.76
C LEU A 78 6.06 0.51 -3.38
N ALA A 79 4.97 -0.15 -2.96
CA ALA A 79 4.90 -0.84 -1.69
C ALA A 79 5.98 -1.91 -1.54
N ALA A 80 6.18 -2.77 -2.54
CA ALA A 80 7.16 -3.84 -2.47
C ALA A 80 8.61 -3.32 -2.61
N LEU A 81 8.89 -2.52 -3.65
CA LEU A 81 10.26 -2.09 -3.96
C LEU A 81 10.81 -1.11 -2.92
N VAL A 82 10.03 -0.08 -2.57
CA VAL A 82 10.49 0.93 -1.62
C VAL A 82 10.60 0.38 -0.20
N THR A 83 9.66 -0.49 0.23
CA THR A 83 9.75 -1.12 1.55
C THR A 83 11.02 -1.97 1.67
N ALA A 84 11.31 -2.79 0.66
CA ALA A 84 12.52 -3.60 0.65
C ALA A 84 13.77 -2.73 0.65
N GLN A 85 13.83 -1.71 -0.21
CA GLN A 85 15.00 -0.83 -0.31
C GLN A 85 15.27 -0.08 1.00
N LEU A 86 14.26 0.54 1.58
CA LEU A 86 14.38 1.26 2.85
C LEU A 86 14.83 0.37 4.02
N PHE A 87 14.34 -0.88 4.04
CA PHE A 87 14.72 -1.83 5.08
C PHE A 87 16.21 -2.23 4.96
N PHE A 88 16.69 -2.52 3.75
CA PHE A 88 18.07 -2.93 3.54
C PHE A 88 19.04 -1.75 3.59
N GLN A 89 18.65 -0.55 3.20
CA GLN A 89 19.45 0.65 3.35
C GLN A 89 19.78 0.94 4.82
N ASP A 90 18.83 0.76 5.74
CA ASP A 90 19.07 0.88 7.18
C ASP A 90 20.05 -0.20 7.71
N LEU A 91 20.01 -1.41 7.13
CA LEU A 91 20.94 -2.49 7.47
C LEU A 91 22.37 -2.15 7.00
N GLU A 92 22.52 -1.63 5.78
CA GLU A 92 23.81 -1.29 5.20
C GLU A 92 24.46 -0.07 5.86
N THR A 93 23.67 0.94 6.21
CA THR A 93 24.18 2.17 6.86
C THR A 93 24.44 2.00 8.35
N GLN A 94 24.23 0.78 8.88
CA GLN A 94 24.37 0.48 10.31
C GLN A 94 23.49 1.36 11.23
N ALA A 95 22.55 2.12 10.67
CA ALA A 95 21.60 2.94 11.45
C ALA A 95 20.79 2.09 12.44
N ILE A 96 20.60 0.82 12.10
CA ILE A 96 19.96 -0.17 12.98
C ILE A 96 20.74 -0.38 14.28
N TYR A 97 22.09 -0.33 14.29
CA TYR A 97 22.87 -0.55 15.51
C TYR A 97 22.61 0.54 16.55
N ALA A 98 22.37 1.77 16.13
CA ALA A 98 22.03 2.86 17.04
C ALA A 98 20.66 2.62 17.74
N VAL A 99 19.75 1.91 17.07
CA VAL A 99 18.44 1.54 17.62
C VAL A 99 18.53 0.25 18.44
N LEU A 100 19.42 -0.68 18.08
CA LEU A 100 19.56 -2.00 18.67
C LEU A 100 20.34 -2.02 20.01
N THR A 101 21.06 -0.95 20.36
CA THR A 101 21.75 -0.84 21.66
C THR A 101 20.81 -0.90 22.87
N ARG A 102 19.49 -0.82 22.65
CA ARG A 102 18.46 -0.95 23.68
C ARG A 102 17.51 -2.11 23.38
N PRO A 103 17.52 -3.20 24.13
CA PRO A 103 16.80 -4.46 23.80
C PRO A 103 15.27 -4.38 23.78
N GLY A 104 14.66 -3.29 24.22
CA GLY A 104 13.19 -3.15 24.24
C GLY A 104 12.55 -2.51 22.98
N GLN A 105 13.33 -2.16 21.97
CA GLN A 105 12.85 -1.24 20.90
C GLN A 105 12.71 -1.86 19.50
N ARG A 106 12.98 -3.15 19.31
CA ARG A 106 12.97 -3.77 17.98
C ARG A 106 11.59 -3.75 17.31
N TRP A 107 10.52 -3.93 18.05
CA TRP A 107 9.15 -3.84 17.54
C TRP A 107 8.76 -2.41 17.17
N GLU A 108 9.26 -1.39 17.90
CA GLU A 108 9.01 0.03 17.63
C GLU A 108 9.63 0.44 16.29
N TYR A 109 10.79 -0.14 15.95
CA TYR A 109 11.43 0.07 14.66
C TYR A 109 10.56 -0.47 13.51
N ILE A 110 10.09 -1.72 13.60
CA ILE A 110 9.22 -2.33 12.58
C ILE A 110 7.92 -1.53 12.41
N ALA A 111 7.28 -1.16 13.53
CA ALA A 111 6.06 -0.38 13.50
C ALA A 111 6.28 1.03 12.90
N GLY A 112 7.37 1.71 13.28
CA GLY A 112 7.73 3.02 12.75
C GLY A 112 8.03 2.97 11.25
N LYS A 113 8.78 1.96 10.80
CA LYS A 113 9.09 1.74 9.38
C LYS A 113 7.82 1.50 8.57
N PHE A 114 6.93 0.62 9.05
CA PHE A 114 5.63 0.37 8.43
C PHE A 114 4.78 1.64 8.32
N ILE A 115 4.65 2.41 9.40
CA ILE A 115 3.86 3.66 9.41
C ILE A 115 4.46 4.68 8.43
N GLY A 116 5.79 4.80 8.35
CA GLY A 116 6.46 5.69 7.40
C GLY A 116 6.17 5.32 5.95
N VAL A 117 6.25 4.03 5.61
CA VAL A 117 5.89 3.52 4.26
C VAL A 117 4.39 3.70 3.98
N ALA A 118 3.51 3.43 4.95
CA ALA A 118 2.07 3.65 4.80
C ALA A 118 1.72 5.12 4.54
N ALA A 119 2.44 6.06 5.20
CA ALA A 119 2.29 7.48 4.96
C ALA A 119 2.80 7.90 3.56
N LEU A 120 3.92 7.33 3.08
CA LEU A 120 4.36 7.53 1.71
C LEU A 120 3.31 7.08 0.70
N LEU A 121 2.76 5.87 0.89
CA LEU A 121 1.71 5.33 0.03
C LEU A 121 0.46 6.21 0.08
N ALA A 122 0.07 6.73 1.26
CA ALA A 122 -1.04 7.67 1.38
C ALA A 122 -0.81 8.94 0.55
N LEU A 123 0.38 9.51 0.60
CA LEU A 123 0.77 10.67 -0.22
C LEU A 123 0.70 10.34 -1.71
N PHE A 124 1.24 9.20 -2.12
CA PHE A 124 1.22 8.73 -3.51
C PHE A 124 -0.22 8.59 -4.04
N PHE A 125 -1.08 7.88 -3.29
CA PHE A 125 -2.48 7.71 -3.67
C PHE A 125 -3.26 9.03 -3.65
N ALA A 126 -3.02 9.91 -2.68
CA ALA A 126 -3.67 11.22 -2.61
C ALA A 126 -3.35 12.08 -3.85
N VAL A 127 -2.07 12.22 -4.20
CA VAL A 127 -1.64 13.03 -5.35
C VAL A 127 -2.18 12.48 -6.66
N LEU A 128 -2.04 11.18 -6.90
CA LEU A 128 -2.43 10.57 -8.19
C LEU A 128 -3.95 10.40 -8.31
N SER A 129 -4.67 10.18 -7.21
CA SER A 129 -6.15 10.16 -7.26
C SER A 129 -6.73 11.54 -7.53
N LEU A 130 -6.13 12.61 -6.99
CA LEU A 130 -6.52 13.98 -7.34
C LEU A 130 -6.23 14.30 -8.81
N LEU A 131 -5.09 13.84 -9.35
CA LEU A 131 -4.78 13.95 -10.77
C LEU A 131 -5.84 13.22 -11.63
N LEU A 132 -6.17 11.99 -11.28
CA LEU A 132 -7.17 11.18 -12.00
C LEU A 132 -8.56 11.85 -11.96
N VAL A 133 -9.01 12.30 -10.78
CA VAL A 133 -10.29 13.00 -10.63
C VAL A 133 -10.30 14.29 -11.45
N GLY A 134 -9.22 15.07 -11.43
CA GLY A 134 -9.09 16.31 -12.21
C GLY A 134 -9.20 16.06 -13.71
N LEU A 135 -8.52 15.04 -14.24
CA LEU A 135 -8.57 14.65 -15.65
C LEU A 135 -9.99 14.18 -16.05
N LEU A 136 -10.64 13.38 -15.21
CA LEU A 136 -11.99 12.89 -15.47
C LEU A 136 -13.02 14.02 -15.46
N GLN A 137 -12.94 14.97 -14.53
CA GLN A 137 -13.83 16.14 -14.47
C GLN A 137 -13.63 17.07 -15.68
N ALA A 138 -12.38 17.35 -16.03
CA ALA A 138 -12.05 18.14 -17.22
C ALA A 138 -12.63 17.50 -18.48
N ARG A 139 -12.60 16.17 -18.56
CA ARG A 139 -13.18 15.46 -19.71
C ARG A 139 -14.70 15.43 -19.70
N ALA A 140 -15.32 15.23 -18.53
CA ALA A 140 -16.79 15.25 -18.40
C ALA A 140 -17.38 16.59 -18.85
N VAL A 141 -16.76 17.71 -18.46
CA VAL A 141 -17.14 19.06 -18.91
C VAL A 141 -17.04 19.18 -20.44
N GLY A 142 -15.95 18.69 -21.05
CA GLY A 142 -15.75 18.73 -22.49
C GLY A 142 -16.76 17.88 -23.30
N LEU A 143 -17.37 16.86 -22.66
CA LEU A 143 -18.40 16.02 -23.27
C LEU A 143 -19.83 16.48 -22.99
N GLY A 144 -20.03 17.52 -22.16
CA GLY A 144 -21.35 17.91 -21.67
C GLY A 144 -22.05 16.81 -20.84
N ALA A 145 -21.26 15.84 -20.32
CA ALA A 145 -21.78 14.74 -19.54
C ALA A 145 -21.98 15.14 -18.06
N VAL A 146 -22.90 14.46 -17.38
CA VAL A 146 -23.04 14.58 -15.93
C VAL A 146 -21.70 14.17 -15.29
N GLY A 147 -21.15 15.02 -14.40
CA GLY A 147 -19.84 14.80 -13.80
C GLY A 147 -19.69 13.42 -13.16
N VAL A 148 -18.50 12.87 -13.25
CA VAL A 148 -18.16 11.59 -12.62
C VAL A 148 -18.27 11.75 -11.08
N ARG A 149 -18.84 10.78 -10.40
CA ARG A 149 -18.95 10.75 -8.95
C ARG A 149 -17.56 10.55 -8.32
N TRP A 150 -16.90 11.66 -8.02
CA TRP A 150 -15.55 11.70 -7.43
C TRP A 150 -15.46 10.94 -6.09
N GLU A 151 -16.56 10.84 -5.36
CA GLU A 151 -16.65 10.09 -4.09
C GLU A 151 -16.29 8.60 -4.27
N ILE A 152 -16.79 7.98 -5.35
CA ILE A 152 -16.52 6.57 -5.67
C ILE A 152 -15.05 6.38 -6.04
N LEU A 153 -14.46 7.33 -6.77
CA LEU A 153 -13.04 7.27 -7.15
C LEU A 153 -12.12 7.40 -5.93
N LEU A 154 -12.44 8.31 -5.00
CA LEU A 154 -11.68 8.45 -3.75
C LEU A 154 -11.82 7.21 -2.87
N TYR A 155 -13.02 6.64 -2.79
CA TYR A 155 -13.24 5.39 -2.08
C TYR A 155 -12.42 4.24 -2.70
N ALA A 156 -12.46 4.09 -4.02
CA ALA A 156 -11.69 3.09 -4.75
C ALA A 156 -10.17 3.25 -4.54
N SER A 157 -9.66 4.50 -4.58
CA SER A 157 -8.24 4.77 -4.30
C SER A 157 -7.86 4.47 -2.85
N GLY A 158 -8.79 4.68 -1.90
CA GLY A 158 -8.62 4.28 -0.50
C GLY A 158 -8.48 2.76 -0.34
N LEU A 159 -9.27 1.95 -1.05
CA LEU A 159 -9.13 0.49 -1.06
C LEU A 159 -7.77 0.07 -1.64
N LEU A 160 -7.32 0.69 -2.72
CA LEU A 160 -6.01 0.43 -3.31
C LEU A 160 -4.86 0.81 -2.38
N TRP A 161 -5.02 1.87 -1.58
CA TRP A 161 -4.06 2.22 -0.52
C TRP A 161 -4.00 1.13 0.55
N LEU A 162 -5.14 0.63 1.05
CA LEU A 162 -5.18 -0.48 2.01
C LEU A 162 -4.50 -1.74 1.44
N LYS A 163 -4.77 -2.07 0.17
CA LYS A 163 -4.12 -3.16 -0.54
C LYS A 163 -2.60 -3.00 -0.56
N SER A 164 -2.13 -1.83 -0.95
CA SER A 164 -0.69 -1.55 -1.08
C SER A 164 0.01 -1.55 0.28
N THR A 165 -0.62 -1.05 1.33
CA THR A 165 -0.07 -1.13 2.70
C THR A 165 0.01 -2.57 3.22
N LEU A 166 -0.92 -3.45 2.83
CA LEU A 166 -0.84 -4.87 3.15
C LEU A 166 0.33 -5.54 2.40
N ILE A 167 0.55 -5.20 1.12
CA ILE A 167 1.73 -5.64 0.37
C ILE A 167 3.03 -5.17 1.05
N ALA A 168 3.07 -3.93 1.53
CA ALA A 168 4.22 -3.41 2.27
C ALA A 168 4.48 -4.19 3.58
N ALA A 169 3.43 -4.54 4.33
CA ALA A 169 3.54 -5.36 5.54
C ALA A 169 4.10 -6.77 5.24
N MET A 170 3.61 -7.41 4.17
CA MET A 170 4.13 -8.71 3.70
C MET A 170 5.59 -8.61 3.27
N THR A 171 5.96 -7.57 2.52
CA THR A 171 7.33 -7.33 2.08
C THR A 171 8.26 -7.05 3.26
N LEU A 172 7.82 -6.28 4.24
CA LEU A 172 8.59 -6.01 5.46
C LEU A 172 8.84 -7.31 6.25
N PHE A 173 7.82 -8.17 6.37
CA PHE A 173 7.95 -9.49 6.99
C PHE A 173 9.01 -10.34 6.26
N VAL A 174 8.98 -10.41 4.92
CA VAL A 174 9.99 -11.11 4.12
C VAL A 174 11.39 -10.52 4.36
N GLY A 175 11.52 -9.20 4.44
CA GLY A 175 12.80 -8.51 4.67
C GLY A 175 13.49 -8.92 5.97
N THR A 176 12.72 -9.30 7.00
CA THR A 176 13.30 -9.66 8.30
C THR A 176 14.19 -10.92 8.27
N TYR A 177 14.01 -11.82 7.33
CA TYR A 177 14.84 -13.01 7.17
C TYR A 177 15.59 -13.08 5.84
N ALA A 178 15.24 -12.27 4.87
CA ALA A 178 15.94 -12.18 3.59
C ALA A 178 17.33 -11.52 3.76
N ARG A 179 18.19 -11.72 2.75
CA ARG A 179 19.57 -11.20 2.73
C ARG A 179 19.80 -10.11 1.69
N SER A 180 18.84 -9.85 0.81
CA SER A 180 18.97 -8.81 -0.22
C SER A 180 17.64 -8.12 -0.50
N ALA A 181 17.72 -6.83 -0.86
CA ALA A 181 16.58 -6.01 -1.21
C ALA A 181 15.85 -6.54 -2.46
N LEU A 182 16.59 -7.01 -3.47
CA LEU A 182 16.02 -7.57 -4.70
C LEU A 182 15.20 -8.84 -4.41
N PHE A 183 15.75 -9.77 -3.65
CA PHE A 183 15.04 -10.99 -3.28
C PHE A 183 13.76 -10.66 -2.50
N THR A 184 13.85 -9.73 -1.55
CA THR A 184 12.72 -9.29 -0.73
C THR A 184 11.62 -8.66 -1.58
N SER A 185 11.98 -7.79 -2.53
CA SER A 185 11.01 -7.16 -3.44
C SER A 185 10.33 -8.19 -4.35
N CYS A 186 11.12 -9.08 -4.96
CA CYS A 186 10.58 -10.12 -5.84
C CYS A 186 9.63 -11.05 -5.09
N LEU A 187 10.03 -11.49 -3.88
CA LEU A 187 9.19 -12.36 -3.08
C LEU A 187 7.94 -11.63 -2.56
N GLY A 188 8.07 -10.35 -2.16
CA GLY A 188 6.93 -9.52 -1.78
C GLY A 188 5.90 -9.36 -2.90
N LEU A 189 6.35 -9.12 -4.14
CA LEU A 189 5.48 -9.07 -5.32
C LEU A 189 4.86 -10.43 -5.64
N LEU A 190 5.62 -11.52 -5.52
CA LEU A 190 5.11 -12.86 -5.72
C LEU A 190 4.00 -13.19 -4.70
N LEU A 191 4.20 -12.89 -3.42
CA LEU A 191 3.20 -13.08 -2.38
C LEU A 191 1.95 -12.22 -2.62
N ALA A 192 2.12 -10.99 -3.11
CA ALA A 192 1.01 -10.13 -3.52
C ALA A 192 0.23 -10.74 -4.70
N THR A 193 0.92 -11.33 -5.68
CA THR A 193 0.28 -12.02 -6.82
C THR A 193 -0.52 -13.23 -6.34
N VAL A 194 0.02 -14.03 -5.41
CA VAL A 194 -0.70 -15.15 -4.80
C VAL A 194 -1.96 -14.66 -4.08
N GLY A 195 -1.89 -13.54 -3.33
CA GLY A 195 -3.04 -12.93 -2.69
C GLY A 195 -4.11 -12.44 -3.68
N GLN A 196 -3.72 -12.00 -4.87
CA GLN A 196 -4.63 -11.62 -5.94
C GLN A 196 -5.34 -12.84 -6.55
N LEU A 197 -4.63 -13.96 -6.68
CA LEU A 197 -5.17 -15.21 -7.24
C LEU A 197 -6.11 -15.94 -6.28
N GLN A 198 -6.21 -15.54 -5.02
CA GLN A 198 -7.06 -16.21 -4.04
C GLN A 198 -8.54 -16.20 -4.44
N ALA A 199 -9.03 -15.16 -5.11
CA ALA A 199 -10.41 -15.13 -5.62
C ALA A 199 -10.69 -16.29 -6.61
N TRP A 200 -9.69 -16.70 -7.39
CA TRP A 200 -9.75 -17.83 -8.32
C TRP A 200 -9.60 -19.17 -7.59
N ALA A 201 -8.80 -19.21 -6.53
CA ALA A 201 -8.57 -20.41 -5.74
C ALA A 201 -9.82 -20.86 -4.94
N GLN A 202 -10.74 -19.95 -4.65
CA GLN A 202 -12.03 -20.30 -4.02
C GLN A 202 -12.90 -21.23 -4.89
N GLN A 203 -12.66 -21.25 -6.20
CA GLN A 203 -13.32 -22.14 -7.17
C GLN A 203 -12.59 -23.49 -7.32
N SER A 204 -11.36 -23.60 -6.83
CA SER A 204 -10.55 -24.81 -6.86
C SER A 204 -10.35 -25.36 -5.43
N SER A 205 -10.04 -26.65 -5.32
CA SER A 205 -9.91 -27.40 -4.04
C SER A 205 -8.62 -27.10 -3.24
N TRP A 206 -8.05 -25.88 -3.36
CA TRP A 206 -6.79 -25.51 -2.71
C TRP A 206 -7.03 -24.83 -1.37
N ASP A 207 -7.41 -25.62 -0.36
CA ASP A 207 -7.77 -25.12 0.98
C ASP A 207 -6.67 -24.34 1.69
N TRP A 208 -5.39 -24.61 1.42
CA TRP A 208 -4.27 -23.92 2.03
C TRP A 208 -4.17 -22.44 1.61
N LEU A 209 -4.68 -22.07 0.42
CA LEU A 209 -4.74 -20.69 -0.03
C LEU A 209 -5.74 -19.83 0.77
N ARG A 210 -6.70 -20.45 1.45
CA ARG A 210 -7.70 -19.71 2.26
C ARG A 210 -7.11 -19.00 3.46
N VAL A 211 -5.95 -19.44 3.94
CA VAL A 211 -5.22 -18.79 5.05
C VAL A 211 -4.46 -17.53 4.56
N TRP A 212 -4.20 -17.44 3.25
CA TRP A 212 -3.49 -16.31 2.68
C TRP A 212 -4.42 -15.08 2.55
N PRO A 213 -3.89 -13.83 2.72
CA PRO A 213 -4.73 -12.63 2.59
C PRO A 213 -5.31 -12.49 1.19
N ASN A 214 -6.62 -12.29 1.11
CA ASN A 214 -7.33 -12.04 -0.14
C ASN A 214 -7.19 -10.57 -0.54
N LEU A 215 -6.26 -10.29 -1.46
CA LEU A 215 -6.04 -8.94 -1.97
C LEU A 215 -7.11 -8.49 -2.97
N ALA A 216 -7.86 -9.42 -3.56
CA ALA A 216 -8.95 -9.10 -4.47
C ALA A 216 -10.15 -8.41 -3.78
N LEU A 217 -10.27 -8.54 -2.45
CA LEU A 217 -11.27 -7.78 -1.66
C LEU A 217 -11.08 -6.26 -1.75
N PHE A 218 -9.85 -5.83 -2.02
CA PHE A 218 -9.50 -4.41 -2.12
C PHE A 218 -9.50 -3.91 -3.58
N ASP A 219 -9.98 -4.70 -4.54
CA ASP A 219 -10.02 -4.28 -5.94
C ASP A 219 -11.09 -3.22 -6.17
N ALA A 220 -10.63 -2.08 -6.64
CA ALA A 220 -11.46 -0.91 -6.92
C ALA A 220 -12.47 -1.13 -8.06
N GLN A 221 -12.23 -2.09 -8.95
CA GLN A 221 -13.10 -2.38 -10.10
C GLN A 221 -14.50 -2.84 -9.68
N SER A 222 -14.62 -3.56 -8.57
CA SER A 222 -15.93 -3.97 -8.04
C SER A 222 -16.77 -2.78 -7.57
N ALA A 223 -16.16 -1.78 -6.96
CA ALA A 223 -16.84 -0.56 -6.51
C ALA A 223 -17.35 0.28 -7.69
N LEU A 224 -16.56 0.38 -8.77
CA LEU A 224 -16.96 1.08 -9.99
C LEU A 224 -18.08 0.37 -10.76
N ALA A 225 -18.03 -0.98 -10.82
CA ALA A 225 -19.05 -1.77 -11.51
C ALA A 225 -20.45 -1.59 -10.91
N ILE A 226 -20.54 -1.46 -9.58
CA ILE A 226 -21.80 -1.32 -8.85
C ILE A 226 -22.30 0.13 -8.84
N SER A 227 -21.44 1.12 -9.15
CA SER A 227 -21.75 2.56 -9.08
C SER A 227 -22.32 3.02 -7.73
N GLN A 228 -22.11 2.24 -6.69
CA GLN A 228 -22.60 2.48 -5.33
C GLN A 228 -21.47 2.31 -4.33
N ILE A 229 -21.46 3.16 -3.30
CA ILE A 229 -20.58 3.00 -2.15
C ILE A 229 -21.11 1.81 -1.34
N PRO A 230 -20.26 0.80 -1.03
CA PRO A 230 -20.68 -0.35 -0.23
C PRO A 230 -21.25 0.04 1.14
N SER A 231 -22.03 -0.86 1.72
CA SER A 231 -22.62 -0.63 3.04
C SER A 231 -21.55 -0.42 4.12
N ALA A 232 -21.86 0.36 5.15
CA ALA A 232 -20.95 0.61 6.26
C ALA A 232 -20.47 -0.67 6.95
N SER A 233 -21.32 -1.70 7.03
CA SER A 233 -20.95 -3.01 7.58
C SER A 233 -19.86 -3.70 6.77
N TRP A 234 -19.92 -3.62 5.45
CA TRP A 234 -18.89 -4.17 4.57
C TRP A 234 -17.56 -3.41 4.73
N MET A 235 -17.62 -2.08 4.85
CA MET A 235 -16.43 -1.25 5.07
C MET A 235 -15.74 -1.58 6.40
N ILE A 236 -16.51 -1.74 7.48
CA ILE A 236 -15.98 -2.12 8.80
C ILE A 236 -15.35 -3.51 8.75
N GLY A 237 -16.01 -4.46 8.07
CA GLY A 237 -15.47 -5.82 7.87
C GLY A 237 -14.14 -5.81 7.12
N THR A 238 -14.05 -5.06 6.03
CA THR A 238 -12.82 -4.92 5.22
C THR A 238 -11.69 -4.23 5.99
N LEU A 239 -12.00 -3.19 6.77
CA LEU A 239 -11.01 -2.54 7.64
C LEU A 239 -10.55 -3.47 8.76
N GLY A 240 -11.46 -4.21 9.40
CA GLY A 240 -11.12 -5.21 10.42
C GLY A 240 -10.21 -6.30 9.87
N TYR A 241 -10.52 -6.79 8.67
CA TYR A 241 -9.69 -7.75 7.94
C TYR A 241 -8.29 -7.21 7.67
N TRP A 242 -8.20 -5.98 7.15
CA TRP A 242 -6.93 -5.31 6.88
C TRP A 242 -6.09 -5.15 8.16
N VAL A 243 -6.69 -4.64 9.25
CA VAL A 243 -6.00 -4.48 10.54
C VAL A 243 -5.46 -5.80 11.06
N ALA A 244 -6.25 -6.88 10.98
CA ALA A 244 -5.83 -8.20 11.44
C ALA A 244 -4.59 -8.72 10.70
N TYR A 245 -4.58 -8.64 9.36
CA TYR A 245 -3.44 -9.11 8.57
C TYR A 245 -2.22 -8.19 8.68
N VAL A 246 -2.39 -6.88 8.73
CA VAL A 246 -1.29 -5.94 8.97
C VAL A 246 -0.67 -6.18 10.32
N ALA A 247 -1.48 -6.36 11.38
CA ALA A 247 -0.99 -6.67 12.72
C ALA A 247 -0.27 -8.03 12.76
N LEU A 248 -0.80 -9.05 12.06
CA LEU A 248 -0.17 -10.37 11.96
C LEU A 248 1.22 -10.27 11.31
N PHE A 249 1.35 -9.67 10.12
CA PHE A 249 2.63 -9.61 9.41
C PHE A 249 3.65 -8.73 10.12
N ASN A 250 3.24 -7.58 10.67
CA ASN A 250 4.16 -6.74 11.45
C ASN A 250 4.55 -7.40 12.78
N GLY A 251 3.64 -8.13 13.43
CA GLY A 251 3.92 -8.89 14.63
C GLY A 251 4.92 -10.02 14.37
N LEU A 252 4.72 -10.80 13.30
CA LEU A 252 5.66 -11.83 12.87
C LEU A 252 7.02 -11.23 12.48
N ALA A 253 7.03 -10.10 11.75
CA ALA A 253 8.25 -9.39 11.40
C ALA A 253 9.02 -8.97 12.66
N ALA A 254 8.35 -8.38 13.63
CA ALA A 254 8.96 -7.97 14.90
C ALA A 254 9.50 -9.17 15.70
N TYR A 255 8.75 -10.27 15.75
CA TYR A 255 9.17 -11.49 16.43
C TYR A 255 10.41 -12.13 15.81
N ILE A 256 10.46 -12.27 14.48
CA ILE A 256 11.63 -12.82 13.78
C ILE A 256 12.83 -11.89 13.92
N PHE A 257 12.60 -10.58 13.77
CA PHE A 257 13.65 -9.58 13.89
C PHE A 257 14.28 -9.55 15.30
N GLN A 258 13.52 -9.91 16.35
CA GLN A 258 14.05 -10.05 17.72
C GLN A 258 15.04 -11.21 17.86
N ARG A 259 14.88 -12.28 17.08
CA ARG A 259 15.69 -13.49 17.12
C ARG A 259 16.89 -13.47 16.17
N ARG A 260 16.93 -12.50 15.26
CA ARG A 260 18.05 -12.37 14.32
C ARG A 260 19.28 -11.86 15.08
N GLU A 261 20.32 -12.68 15.10
CA GLU A 261 21.66 -12.26 15.46
C GLU A 261 22.20 -11.39 14.32
N ILE A 262 22.44 -10.12 14.59
CA ILE A 262 22.92 -9.12 13.63
C ILE A 262 24.37 -8.84 13.95
#